data_b20499041ed7f285b0af229b003b004f
#
_entry.id   b20499041ed7f285b0af229b003b004f
#
_cell.length_a   1.000
_cell.length_b   1.000
_cell.length_c   1.000
_cell.angle_alpha   90.00
_cell.angle_beta   90.00
_cell.angle_gamma   90.00
#
_symmetry.space_group_name_H-M   'P 1'
#
loop_
_entity.id
_entity.type
_entity.pdbx_description
1 polymer ?
#
loop_
_entity_poly.entity_id
_entity_poly.type
_entity_poly.pdbx_seq_one_letter_code
_entity_poly.pdbx_strand_id
1 'polypeptide(L)'
;MKIYNTMSKRKEEFVPLEEGKVKMYVCGPTVYNYIHIGNARPMIVFDTVRRYFEYKNYDVNYVSNFTDVDDKIIKKANEEGVTAEEISQRYIAECKKDMDGMNIEPATKNPLATEEIDGMISMIETLIEKGYAYEKNGTVYYRTRKFKDYGKLSHKNLDDLQSGGRALLVSGEDEKEEIGRASCRERV
;
A
#
# COMPACT_ATOMS: atom_id res chain seq x y z
N MET A 1 5.08 -18.71 18.69
CA MET A 1 4.75 -18.87 17.24
C MET A 1 5.87 -18.25 16.41
N LYS A 2 6.33 -18.95 15.35
CA LYS A 2 7.40 -18.42 14.49
C LYS A 2 6.85 -17.89 13.18
N ILE A 3 7.26 -16.68 12.80
CA ILE A 3 6.90 -16.02 11.54
C ILE A 3 8.19 -15.73 10.76
N TYR A 4 8.13 -15.84 9.43
CA TYR A 4 9.26 -15.44 8.58
C TYR A 4 9.38 -13.92 8.56
N ASN A 5 10.54 -13.43 8.97
CA ASN A 5 10.88 -12.01 8.94
C ASN A 5 11.70 -11.69 7.68
N THR A 6 11.16 -10.86 6.80
CA THR A 6 11.84 -10.47 5.56
C THR A 6 13.14 -9.72 5.82
N MET A 7 13.22 -8.92 6.90
CA MET A 7 14.42 -8.17 7.24
C MET A 7 15.58 -9.07 7.63
N SER A 8 15.34 -10.10 8.46
CA SER A 8 16.37 -11.05 8.89
C SER A 8 16.51 -12.27 7.98
N LYS A 9 15.57 -12.48 7.03
CA LYS A 9 15.46 -13.62 6.12
C LYS A 9 15.36 -14.98 6.83
N ARG A 10 14.80 -15.03 8.02
CA ARG A 10 14.63 -16.25 8.80
C ARG A 10 13.30 -16.28 9.56
N LYS A 11 12.91 -17.46 10.02
CA LYS A 11 11.77 -17.62 10.93
C LYS A 11 12.20 -17.25 12.35
N GLU A 12 11.49 -16.30 12.94
CA GLU A 12 11.73 -15.80 14.29
C GLU A 12 10.49 -15.96 15.15
N GLU A 13 10.65 -16.00 16.47
CA GLU A 13 9.52 -15.93 17.39
C GLU A 13 8.79 -14.61 17.20
N PHE A 14 7.46 -14.71 17.09
CA PHE A 14 6.62 -13.53 17.04
C PHE A 14 6.56 -12.90 18.44
N VAL A 15 7.00 -11.65 18.53
CA VAL A 15 6.90 -10.82 19.72
C VAL A 15 6.00 -9.63 19.38
N PRO A 16 4.81 -9.51 20.00
CA PRO A 16 3.93 -8.38 19.75
C PRO A 16 4.55 -7.08 20.30
N LEU A 17 4.24 -5.94 19.66
CA LEU A 17 4.66 -4.62 20.14
C LEU A 17 3.95 -4.24 21.45
N GLU A 18 2.76 -4.77 21.67
CA GLU A 18 1.92 -4.57 22.84
C GLU A 18 1.39 -5.95 23.29
N GLU A 19 1.57 -6.29 24.56
CA GLU A 19 1.19 -7.60 25.08
C GLU A 19 -0.28 -7.90 24.82
N GLY A 20 -0.57 -9.09 24.30
CA GLY A 20 -1.92 -9.55 23.99
C GLY A 20 -2.53 -8.91 22.74
N LYS A 21 -1.84 -8.00 22.03
CA LYS A 21 -2.38 -7.32 20.84
C LYS A 21 -1.55 -7.58 19.60
N VAL A 22 -2.23 -7.71 18.46
CA VAL A 22 -1.62 -7.81 17.14
C VAL A 22 -2.17 -6.70 16.25
N LYS A 23 -1.27 -5.86 15.72
CA LYS A 23 -1.61 -4.87 14.70
C LYS A 23 -1.10 -5.39 13.35
N MET A 24 -2.03 -5.66 12.45
CA MET A 24 -1.74 -6.29 11.16
C MET A 24 -2.26 -5.42 10.01
N TYR A 25 -1.39 -5.11 9.05
CA TYR A 25 -1.76 -4.42 7.83
C TYR A 25 -1.45 -5.29 6.62
N VAL A 26 -2.43 -5.45 5.76
CA VAL A 26 -2.29 -6.17 4.48
C VAL A 26 -2.81 -5.27 3.36
N CYS A 27 -1.96 -5.01 2.38
CA CYS A 27 -2.34 -4.21 1.22
C CYS A 27 -3.52 -4.84 0.49
N GLY A 28 -4.58 -4.07 0.32
CA GLY A 28 -5.79 -4.48 -0.38
C GLY A 28 -5.72 -4.26 -1.90
N PRO A 29 -6.78 -4.58 -2.64
CA PRO A 29 -6.81 -4.48 -4.08
C PRO A 29 -7.04 -3.04 -4.57
N THR A 30 -6.63 -2.78 -5.83
CA THR A 30 -7.12 -1.65 -6.60
C THR A 30 -8.49 -2.01 -7.18
N VAL A 31 -9.51 -1.22 -6.85
CA VAL A 31 -10.92 -1.56 -7.09
C VAL A 31 -11.43 -1.02 -8.44
N TYR A 32 -10.84 -1.52 -9.53
CA TYR A 32 -11.24 -1.16 -10.90
C TYR A 32 -11.93 -2.29 -11.65
N ASN A 33 -11.92 -3.52 -11.12
CA ASN A 33 -12.52 -4.70 -11.72
C ASN A 33 -12.77 -5.76 -10.65
N TYR A 34 -13.48 -6.85 -11.02
CA TYR A 34 -13.62 -8.03 -10.16
C TYR A 34 -12.26 -8.55 -9.72
N ILE A 35 -12.20 -9.08 -8.51
CA ILE A 35 -11.02 -9.78 -8.03
C ILE A 35 -10.85 -11.12 -8.77
N HIS A 36 -9.63 -11.60 -8.82
CA HIS A 36 -9.31 -12.92 -9.34
C HIS A 36 -8.60 -13.74 -8.26
N ILE A 37 -8.35 -15.01 -8.53
CA ILE A 37 -7.74 -15.95 -7.56
C ILE A 37 -6.41 -15.43 -6.97
N GLY A 38 -5.64 -14.66 -7.75
CA GLY A 38 -4.41 -14.03 -7.28
C GLY A 38 -4.63 -12.96 -6.21
N ASN A 39 -5.77 -12.24 -6.26
CA ASN A 39 -6.16 -11.29 -5.21
C ASN A 39 -6.77 -12.02 -4.01
N ALA A 40 -7.56 -13.07 -4.24
CA ALA A 40 -8.18 -13.86 -3.19
C ALA A 40 -7.16 -14.60 -2.31
N ARG A 41 -6.08 -15.08 -2.89
CA ARG A 41 -5.03 -15.83 -2.18
C ARG A 41 -4.48 -15.11 -0.94
N PRO A 42 -3.94 -13.89 -1.02
CA PRO A 42 -3.50 -13.18 0.19
C PRO A 42 -4.64 -12.90 1.16
N MET A 43 -5.84 -12.62 0.69
CA MET A 43 -7.00 -12.38 1.56
C MET A 43 -7.29 -13.60 2.43
N ILE A 44 -7.37 -14.81 1.83
CA ILE A 44 -7.61 -16.08 2.56
C ILE A 44 -6.45 -16.41 3.50
N VAL A 45 -5.20 -16.23 3.04
CA VAL A 45 -4.02 -16.53 3.87
C VAL A 45 -3.98 -15.64 5.11
N PHE A 46 -4.20 -14.33 4.96
CA PHE A 46 -4.13 -13.42 6.10
C PHE A 46 -5.37 -13.46 6.99
N ASP A 47 -6.54 -13.83 6.47
CA ASP A 47 -7.70 -14.18 7.28
C ASP A 47 -7.40 -15.40 8.18
N THR A 48 -6.77 -16.43 7.62
CA THR A 48 -6.33 -17.61 8.39
C THR A 48 -5.31 -17.22 9.47
N VAL A 49 -4.37 -16.34 9.17
CA VAL A 49 -3.38 -15.83 10.14
C VAL A 49 -4.07 -15.04 11.25
N ARG A 50 -5.02 -14.15 10.90
CA ARG A 50 -5.83 -13.41 11.85
C ARG A 50 -6.57 -14.35 12.79
N ARG A 51 -7.36 -15.29 12.27
CA ARG A 51 -8.12 -16.26 13.07
C ARG A 51 -7.20 -17.10 13.97
N TYR A 52 -6.01 -17.42 13.54
CA TYR A 52 -5.03 -18.11 14.37
C TYR A 52 -4.55 -17.27 15.55
N PHE A 53 -4.31 -15.98 15.36
CA PHE A 53 -3.98 -15.07 16.46
C PHE A 53 -5.14 -14.93 17.44
N GLU A 54 -6.37 -14.77 16.94
CA GLU A 54 -7.59 -14.70 17.76
C GLU A 54 -7.79 -16.01 18.55
N TYR A 55 -7.56 -17.16 17.92
CA TYR A 55 -7.56 -18.47 18.60
C TYR A 55 -6.50 -18.54 19.73
N LYS A 56 -5.40 -17.83 19.60
CA LYS A 56 -4.35 -17.69 20.62
C LYS A 56 -4.67 -16.60 21.65
N ASN A 57 -5.88 -16.08 21.67
CA ASN A 57 -6.37 -15.04 22.56
C ASN A 57 -5.67 -13.67 22.40
N TYR A 58 -5.17 -13.36 21.19
CA TYR A 58 -4.74 -12.01 20.88
C TYR A 58 -5.93 -11.16 20.42
N ASP A 59 -5.96 -9.90 20.82
CA ASP A 59 -6.79 -8.86 20.24
C ASP A 59 -6.16 -8.41 18.92
N VAL A 60 -6.82 -8.70 17.78
CA VAL A 60 -6.26 -8.46 16.45
C VAL A 60 -6.91 -7.25 15.79
N ASN A 61 -6.13 -6.18 15.62
CA ASN A 61 -6.50 -5.06 14.75
C ASN A 61 -5.98 -5.34 13.33
N TYR A 62 -6.88 -5.83 12.46
CA TYR A 62 -6.58 -6.15 11.08
C TYR A 62 -7.06 -5.03 10.15
N VAL A 63 -6.14 -4.40 9.45
CA VAL A 63 -6.40 -3.31 8.51
C VAL A 63 -6.03 -3.74 7.09
N SER A 64 -6.96 -3.54 6.15
CA SER A 64 -6.73 -3.75 4.71
C SER A 64 -7.39 -2.62 3.94
N ASN A 65 -6.63 -1.87 3.14
CA ASN A 65 -7.16 -0.73 2.39
C ASN A 65 -7.88 -1.15 1.12
N PHE A 66 -8.68 -0.23 0.56
CA PHE A 66 -9.03 -0.25 -0.85
C PHE A 66 -8.33 0.91 -1.55
N THR A 67 -7.66 0.61 -2.69
CA THR A 67 -7.12 1.65 -3.57
C THR A 67 -8.21 2.05 -4.54
N ASP A 68 -8.93 3.11 -4.19
CA ASP A 68 -10.10 3.64 -4.89
C ASP A 68 -9.76 4.82 -5.81
N VAL A 69 -8.49 5.17 -5.94
CA VAL A 69 -7.94 6.13 -6.89
C VAL A 69 -6.70 5.53 -7.58
N ASP A 70 -6.76 5.36 -8.90
CA ASP A 70 -5.68 4.81 -9.72
C ASP A 70 -5.95 5.12 -11.20
N ASP A 71 -4.92 5.18 -12.02
CA ASP A 71 -5.05 5.40 -13.48
C ASP A 71 -5.97 4.35 -14.14
N LYS A 72 -6.02 3.12 -13.63
CA LYS A 72 -6.91 2.05 -14.15
C LYS A 72 -8.38 2.35 -13.86
N ILE A 73 -8.68 2.92 -12.70
CA ILE A 73 -10.05 3.33 -12.32
C ILE A 73 -10.50 4.46 -13.24
N ILE A 74 -9.65 5.49 -13.41
CA ILE A 74 -9.94 6.64 -14.27
C ILE A 74 -10.15 6.20 -15.73
N LYS A 75 -9.28 5.32 -16.24
CA LYS A 75 -9.41 4.78 -17.59
C LYS A 75 -10.74 4.05 -17.77
N LYS A 76 -11.10 3.17 -16.83
CA LYS A 76 -12.35 2.42 -16.89
C LYS A 76 -13.58 3.30 -16.77
N ALA A 77 -13.54 4.32 -15.92
CA ALA A 77 -14.60 5.31 -15.80
C ALA A 77 -14.85 6.05 -17.12
N ASN A 78 -13.77 6.46 -17.80
CA ASN A 78 -13.88 7.09 -19.13
C ASN A 78 -14.42 6.14 -20.20
N GLU A 79 -14.03 4.85 -20.18
CA GLU A 79 -14.53 3.83 -21.11
C GLU A 79 -16.03 3.54 -20.91
N GLU A 80 -16.52 3.57 -19.68
CA GLU A 80 -17.92 3.31 -19.34
C GLU A 80 -18.79 4.58 -19.30
N GLY A 81 -18.19 5.78 -19.38
CA GLY A 81 -18.93 7.05 -19.31
C GLY A 81 -19.51 7.35 -17.94
N VAL A 82 -18.85 6.90 -16.88
CA VAL A 82 -19.25 7.08 -15.48
C VAL A 82 -18.12 7.74 -14.69
N THR A 83 -18.36 8.05 -13.40
CA THR A 83 -17.32 8.63 -12.53
C THR A 83 -16.35 7.56 -11.99
N ALA A 84 -15.15 7.99 -11.61
CA ALA A 84 -14.17 7.10 -10.95
C ALA A 84 -14.71 6.57 -9.62
N GLU A 85 -15.50 7.38 -8.90
CA GLU A 85 -16.17 6.99 -7.67
C GLU A 85 -17.18 5.87 -7.90
N GLU A 86 -18.03 5.97 -8.94
CA GLU A 86 -18.99 4.92 -9.28
C GLU A 86 -18.31 3.58 -9.60
N ILE A 87 -17.17 3.63 -10.32
CA ILE A 87 -16.35 2.44 -10.57
C ILE A 87 -15.82 1.85 -9.26
N SER A 88 -15.17 2.65 -8.43
CA SER A 88 -14.56 2.17 -7.20
C SER A 88 -15.60 1.61 -6.23
N GLN A 89 -16.70 2.29 -6.01
CA GLN A 89 -17.77 1.83 -5.12
C GLN A 89 -18.41 0.52 -5.61
N ARG A 90 -18.65 0.39 -6.91
CA ARG A 90 -19.15 -0.85 -7.52
C ARG A 90 -18.22 -2.03 -7.21
N TYR A 91 -16.92 -1.88 -7.48
CA TYR A 91 -15.99 -3.00 -7.31
C TYR A 91 -15.56 -3.23 -5.86
N ILE A 92 -15.70 -2.25 -4.97
CA ILE A 92 -15.63 -2.47 -3.52
C ILE A 92 -16.79 -3.39 -3.08
N ALA A 93 -18.01 -3.12 -3.53
CA ALA A 93 -19.17 -3.94 -3.21
C ALA A 93 -19.02 -5.38 -3.72
N GLU A 94 -18.58 -5.56 -4.97
CA GLU A 94 -18.33 -6.89 -5.54
C GLU A 94 -17.19 -7.61 -4.82
N CYS A 95 -16.10 -6.92 -4.49
CA CYS A 95 -15.00 -7.48 -3.72
C CYS A 95 -15.46 -7.99 -2.34
N LYS A 96 -16.26 -7.19 -1.63
CA LYS A 96 -16.82 -7.60 -0.32
C LYS A 96 -17.73 -8.82 -0.45
N LYS A 97 -18.55 -8.88 -1.50
CA LYS A 97 -19.40 -10.05 -1.79
C LYS A 97 -18.58 -11.31 -2.06
N ASP A 98 -17.49 -11.19 -2.84
CA ASP A 98 -16.59 -12.30 -3.11
C ASP A 98 -15.86 -12.76 -1.84
N MET A 99 -15.43 -11.81 -0.98
CA MET A 99 -14.81 -12.12 0.31
C MET A 99 -15.78 -12.86 1.23
N ASP A 100 -17.04 -12.43 1.31
CA ASP A 100 -18.09 -13.10 2.08
C ASP A 100 -18.32 -14.53 1.55
N GLY A 101 -18.41 -14.69 0.23
CA GLY A 101 -18.55 -16.00 -0.41
C GLY A 101 -17.37 -16.96 -0.16
N MET A 102 -16.18 -16.41 0.15
CA MET A 102 -14.99 -17.18 0.55
C MET A 102 -14.87 -17.35 2.08
N ASN A 103 -15.88 -16.93 2.85
CA ASN A 103 -15.87 -16.96 4.33
C ASN A 103 -14.71 -16.18 4.95
N ILE A 104 -14.29 -15.08 4.32
CA ILE A 104 -13.27 -14.16 4.84
C ILE A 104 -13.96 -13.15 5.76
N GLU A 105 -13.46 -13.00 6.97
CA GLU A 105 -14.00 -12.04 7.91
C GLU A 105 -13.68 -10.60 7.50
N PRO A 106 -14.62 -9.65 7.66
CA PRO A 106 -14.36 -8.24 7.39
C PRO A 106 -13.15 -7.73 8.21
N ALA A 107 -12.31 -6.92 7.58
CA ALA A 107 -11.22 -6.27 8.30
C ALA A 107 -11.76 -5.34 9.40
N THR A 108 -10.97 -5.09 10.43
CA THR A 108 -11.30 -4.13 11.49
C THR A 108 -11.49 -2.72 10.90
N LYS A 109 -10.69 -2.37 9.89
CA LYS A 109 -10.82 -1.14 9.12
C LYS A 109 -10.40 -1.37 7.66
N ASN A 110 -11.18 -0.81 6.73
CA ASN A 110 -10.84 -0.73 5.31
C ASN A 110 -10.70 0.76 4.92
N PRO A 111 -9.55 1.41 5.13
CA PRO A 111 -9.37 2.79 4.70
C PRO A 111 -9.42 2.90 3.17
N LEU A 112 -10.01 3.98 2.69
CA LEU A 112 -9.99 4.37 1.27
C LEU A 112 -8.80 5.30 1.02
N ALA A 113 -8.11 5.12 -0.12
CA ALA A 113 -6.98 5.98 -0.44
C ALA A 113 -7.41 7.45 -0.60
N THR A 114 -8.62 7.69 -1.12
CA THR A 114 -9.19 9.05 -1.27
C THR A 114 -9.45 9.73 0.07
N GLU A 115 -9.81 8.99 1.12
CA GLU A 115 -10.06 9.53 2.45
C GLU A 115 -8.78 9.88 3.24
N GLU A 116 -7.63 9.36 2.80
CA GLU A 116 -6.34 9.54 3.48
C GLU A 116 -5.43 10.58 2.81
N ILE A 117 -5.92 11.30 1.77
CA ILE A 117 -5.11 12.27 0.99
C ILE A 117 -4.54 13.36 1.88
N ASP A 118 -5.32 13.95 2.77
CA ASP A 118 -4.85 15.02 3.66
C ASP A 118 -3.73 14.53 4.59
N GLY A 119 -3.86 13.29 5.09
CA GLY A 119 -2.82 12.65 5.88
C GLY A 119 -1.54 12.39 5.08
N MET A 120 -1.67 12.01 3.80
CA MET A 120 -0.53 11.84 2.89
C MET A 120 0.16 13.18 2.62
N ILE A 121 -0.59 14.26 2.37
CA ILE A 121 -0.06 15.62 2.16
C ILE A 121 0.72 16.06 3.40
N SER A 122 0.14 15.97 4.58
CA SER A 122 0.78 16.35 5.84
C SER A 122 2.09 15.57 6.09
N MET A 123 2.11 14.28 5.76
CA MET A 123 3.34 13.47 5.85
C MET A 123 4.40 13.95 4.85
N ILE A 124 4.02 14.27 3.61
CA ILE A 124 4.93 14.77 2.57
C ILE A 124 5.51 16.12 2.99
N GLU A 125 4.70 17.04 3.49
CA GLU A 125 5.16 18.34 4.01
C GLU A 125 6.19 18.15 5.13
N THR A 126 5.91 17.27 6.08
CA THR A 126 6.86 16.91 7.15
C THR A 126 8.17 16.37 6.60
N LEU A 127 8.14 15.56 5.53
CA LEU A 127 9.35 15.03 4.89
C LEU A 127 10.14 16.13 4.18
N ILE A 128 9.46 17.11 3.57
CA ILE A 128 10.10 18.29 2.96
C ILE A 128 10.77 19.15 4.05
N GLU A 129 10.06 19.46 5.12
CA GLU A 129 10.61 20.23 6.26
C GLU A 129 11.85 19.58 6.87
N LYS A 130 11.83 18.24 7.02
CA LYS A 130 12.99 17.47 7.48
C LYS A 130 14.07 17.30 6.43
N GLY A 131 13.83 17.78 5.20
CA GLY A 131 14.76 17.73 4.08
C GLY A 131 14.95 16.32 3.49
N TYR A 132 14.07 15.37 3.77
CA TYR A 132 14.04 14.05 3.13
C TYR A 132 13.31 14.05 1.78
N ALA A 133 12.51 15.06 1.52
CA ALA A 133 11.84 15.26 0.24
C ALA A 133 12.08 16.68 -0.29
N TYR A 134 11.77 16.92 -1.56
CA TYR A 134 11.84 18.23 -2.21
C TYR A 134 10.88 18.29 -3.39
N GLU A 135 10.42 19.48 -3.70
CA GLU A 135 9.58 19.74 -4.87
C GLU A 135 10.44 20.22 -6.03
N LYS A 136 10.15 19.70 -7.23
CA LYS A 136 10.72 20.16 -8.50
C LYS A 136 9.68 20.05 -9.60
N ASN A 137 9.35 21.17 -10.25
CA ASN A 137 8.40 21.24 -11.35
C ASN A 137 7.00 20.67 -11.01
N GLY A 138 6.47 20.95 -9.81
CA GLY A 138 5.16 20.45 -9.36
C GLY A 138 5.13 18.96 -8.99
N THR A 139 6.28 18.34 -8.85
CA THR A 139 6.43 16.95 -8.41
C THR A 139 7.30 16.89 -7.16
N VAL A 140 6.88 16.12 -6.16
CA VAL A 140 7.68 15.88 -4.96
C VAL A 140 8.50 14.61 -5.11
N TYR A 141 9.78 14.70 -4.80
CA TYR A 141 10.77 13.62 -4.84
C TYR A 141 11.29 13.31 -3.44
N TYR A 142 11.53 12.03 -3.17
CA TYR A 142 12.11 11.57 -1.91
C TYR A 142 13.62 11.30 -2.08
N ARG A 143 14.45 11.84 -1.16
CA ARG A 143 15.91 11.68 -1.16
C ARG A 143 16.31 10.34 -0.51
N THR A 144 16.25 9.26 -1.27
CA THR A 144 16.49 7.91 -0.76
C THR A 144 17.87 7.76 -0.12
N ARG A 145 18.92 8.37 -0.70
CA ARG A 145 20.30 8.32 -0.18
C ARG A 145 20.48 9.05 1.15
N LYS A 146 19.59 9.99 1.49
CA LYS A 146 19.60 10.67 2.79
C LYS A 146 19.08 9.78 3.92
N PHE A 147 18.27 8.79 3.61
CA PHE A 147 17.76 7.82 4.58
C PHE A 147 18.67 6.60 4.62
N LYS A 148 19.55 6.54 5.64
CA LYS A 148 20.60 5.53 5.77
C LYS A 148 20.11 4.06 5.73
N ASP A 149 18.89 3.80 6.18
CA ASP A 149 18.29 2.47 6.24
C ASP A 149 17.44 2.15 5.00
N TYR A 150 17.46 3.00 3.95
CA TYR A 150 16.69 2.74 2.74
C TYR A 150 17.19 1.45 2.06
N GLY A 151 16.24 0.59 1.66
CA GLY A 151 16.58 -0.70 1.07
C GLY A 151 16.89 -1.83 2.06
N LYS A 152 17.00 -1.54 3.37
CA LYS A 152 17.31 -2.55 4.40
C LYS A 152 16.30 -3.70 4.43
N LEU A 153 14.99 -3.42 4.31
CA LEU A 153 13.95 -4.45 4.28
C LEU A 153 13.97 -5.26 2.98
N SER A 154 14.13 -4.61 1.84
CA SER A 154 14.14 -5.26 0.52
C SER A 154 15.47 -5.96 0.20
N HIS A 155 16.53 -5.69 0.95
CA HIS A 155 17.90 -6.12 0.72
C HIS A 155 18.43 -5.71 -0.68
N LYS A 156 17.92 -4.59 -1.22
CA LYS A 156 18.36 -4.06 -2.49
C LYS A 156 19.49 -3.05 -2.29
N ASN A 157 20.51 -3.16 -3.12
CA ASN A 157 21.53 -2.14 -3.24
C ASN A 157 20.95 -0.95 -4.01
N LEU A 158 21.08 0.26 -3.47
CA LEU A 158 20.62 1.49 -4.13
C LEU A 158 21.33 1.75 -5.45
N ASP A 159 22.59 1.35 -5.57
CA ASP A 159 23.38 1.54 -6.79
C ASP A 159 22.92 0.66 -7.96
N ASP A 160 22.24 -0.45 -7.67
CA ASP A 160 21.69 -1.37 -8.66
C ASP A 160 20.27 -0.99 -9.10
N LEU A 161 19.65 0.00 -8.45
CA LEU A 161 18.30 0.45 -8.78
C LEU A 161 18.36 1.44 -9.95
N GLN A 162 17.80 1.05 -11.09
CA GLN A 162 17.61 1.95 -12.22
C GLN A 162 16.47 2.93 -11.92
N SER A 163 16.74 4.22 -12.05
CA SER A 163 15.71 5.26 -12.01
C SER A 163 14.76 5.09 -13.20
N GLY A 164 13.44 5.09 -12.96
CA GLY A 164 12.45 5.19 -14.03
C GLY A 164 11.81 3.91 -14.54
N GLY A 165 11.69 2.84 -13.75
CA GLY A 165 11.05 1.58 -14.13
C GLY A 165 9.54 1.61 -14.46
N ARG A 166 8.89 2.76 -14.34
CA ARG A 166 7.57 3.07 -14.94
C ARG A 166 7.70 4.35 -15.76
N ALA A 167 7.35 4.25 -17.03
CA ALA A 167 7.42 5.33 -18.02
C ALA A 167 6.49 6.52 -17.68
N LEU A 168 6.91 7.31 -16.70
CA LEU A 168 6.46 8.68 -16.50
C LEU A 168 7.72 9.53 -16.46
N LEU A 169 8.39 9.59 -17.61
CA LEU A 169 9.54 10.42 -17.88
C LEU A 169 9.11 11.89 -17.82
N VAL A 170 9.50 12.56 -16.74
CA VAL A 170 9.79 13.98 -16.82
C VAL A 170 11.32 14.05 -16.93
N SER A 171 11.80 14.38 -18.13
CA SER A 171 13.20 14.51 -18.45
C SER A 171 13.89 15.59 -17.61
N GLY A 172 14.92 15.22 -16.86
CA GLY A 172 15.79 16.14 -16.15
C GLY A 172 17.06 15.42 -15.73
N GLU A 173 18.23 16.04 -15.98
CA GLU A 173 19.56 15.46 -15.77
C GLU A 173 19.93 15.13 -14.32
N ASP A 174 19.11 15.53 -13.34
CA ASP A 174 19.35 15.28 -11.91
C ASP A 174 18.80 13.93 -11.41
N GLU A 175 18.18 13.12 -12.29
CA GLU A 175 17.54 11.86 -11.93
C GLU A 175 18.49 10.72 -11.52
N LYS A 176 19.81 10.90 -11.73
CA LYS A 176 20.80 9.85 -11.43
C LYS A 176 21.09 9.67 -9.94
N GLU A 177 20.75 10.64 -9.10
CA GLU A 177 21.07 10.59 -7.67
C GLU A 177 19.88 10.24 -6.77
N GLU A 178 18.64 10.22 -7.27
CA GLU A 178 17.45 10.09 -6.44
C GLU A 178 16.50 9.02 -6.95
N ILE A 179 16.45 7.90 -6.24
CA ILE A 179 15.58 6.76 -6.52
C ILE A 179 14.41 6.80 -5.53
N GLY A 180 13.32 7.39 -5.93
CA GLY A 180 12.08 7.39 -5.16
C GLY A 180 11.21 8.58 -5.49
N ARG A 181 10.05 8.31 -6.03
CA ARG A 181 9.03 9.29 -6.36
C ARG A 181 7.90 9.18 -5.36
N ALA A 182 7.72 10.17 -4.50
CA ALA A 182 6.48 10.39 -3.80
C ALA A 182 5.55 11.18 -4.74
N SER A 183 4.65 10.49 -5.41
CA SER A 183 3.68 11.13 -6.31
C SER A 183 2.36 11.28 -5.56
N CYS A 184 2.15 12.45 -4.96
CA CYS A 184 0.81 12.93 -4.66
C CYS A 184 0.40 13.82 -5.85
N ARG A 185 -0.09 13.23 -6.92
CA ARG A 185 -0.77 13.97 -7.97
C ARG A 185 -2.23 14.00 -7.60
N GLU A 186 -2.69 15.16 -7.20
CA GLU A 186 -4.12 15.49 -7.24
C GLU A 186 -4.58 15.32 -8.71
N ARG A 187 -5.21 14.21 -8.98
CA ARG A 187 -5.95 13.99 -10.23
C ARG A 187 -7.40 13.90 -9.84
N VAL A 188 -8.02 15.06 -9.83
CA VAL A 188 -9.48 15.19 -9.90
C VAL A 188 -9.93 14.88 -11.31
#